data_841dcdef115357ac96a1514a88dc1810
#
_entry.id   841dcdef115357ac96a1514a88dc1810
#
_cell.length_a   1.000
_cell.length_b   1.000
_cell.length_c   1.000
_cell.angle_alpha   90.00
_cell.angle_beta   90.00
_cell.angle_gamma   90.00
#
_symmetry.space_group_name_H-M   'P 1'
#
loop_
_entity.id
_entity.type
_entity.pdbx_description
1 polymer ?
#
loop_
_entity_poly.entity_id
_entity_poly.type
_entity_poly.pdbx_seq_one_letter_code
_entity_poly.pdbx_strand_id
1 'polypeptide(L)'
;MRGTPAVPALSWAWERALELAWEAFCAGTTPVGAVVVDASGAVVAQGRCRRHDTAPTAGQLAGTAVAHAEVNALAQLPASRAFPDHTLLTTLEPCAMCHGAALQATIGGLMYAAADPYAGTGRLDFGTPQAQHRRLRVAGPLPDERGDLAALLHIAWSLRSPAGPHVAAALHAGLPELTRLAERLSVRLLLAGAVARRASLAEVRSALRSDLR
;
A
#
# COMPACT_ATOMS: atom_id res chain seq x y z
N MET A 1 21.01 -15.84 10.58
CA MET A 1 20.14 -14.66 10.37
C MET A 1 20.21 -14.30 8.89
N ARG A 2 19.19 -14.58 8.09
CA ARG A 2 19.09 -14.05 6.73
C ARG A 2 18.50 -12.65 6.85
N GLY A 3 19.24 -11.62 6.40
CA GLY A 3 18.76 -10.23 6.43
C GLY A 3 17.53 -10.04 5.54
N THR A 4 16.74 -9.00 5.82
CA THR A 4 15.70 -8.53 4.91
C THR A 4 16.35 -8.26 3.56
N PRO A 5 15.78 -8.72 2.42
CA PRO A 5 16.36 -8.44 1.10
C PRO A 5 16.55 -6.93 0.92
N ALA A 6 17.61 -6.51 0.28
CA ALA A 6 17.86 -5.11 0.01
C ALA A 6 16.77 -4.53 -0.92
N VAL A 7 16.33 -3.30 -0.66
CA VAL A 7 15.29 -2.58 -1.43
C VAL A 7 15.53 -2.62 -2.97
N PRO A 8 16.78 -2.52 -3.49
CA PRO A 8 17.04 -2.67 -4.93
C PRO A 8 16.68 -4.05 -5.50
N ALA A 9 16.85 -5.13 -4.70
CA ALA A 9 16.53 -6.49 -5.14
C ALA A 9 15.02 -6.75 -5.32
N LEU A 10 14.17 -5.87 -4.77
CA LEU A 10 12.71 -5.97 -4.82
C LEU A 10 12.07 -4.91 -5.73
N SER A 11 12.84 -4.23 -6.57
CA SER A 11 12.35 -3.11 -7.38
C SER A 11 11.12 -3.47 -8.23
N TRP A 12 11.14 -4.63 -8.89
CA TRP A 12 10.03 -5.11 -9.71
C TRP A 12 8.77 -5.46 -8.90
N ALA A 13 8.93 -5.97 -7.68
CA ALA A 13 7.81 -6.27 -6.79
C ALA A 13 7.15 -4.97 -6.28
N TRP A 14 7.95 -3.94 -6.01
CA TRP A 14 7.46 -2.60 -5.71
C TRP A 14 6.71 -1.96 -6.88
N GLU A 15 7.23 -2.13 -8.11
CA GLU A 15 6.51 -1.66 -9.31
C GLU A 15 5.15 -2.34 -9.41
N ARG A 16 5.07 -3.66 -9.19
CA ARG A 16 3.80 -4.37 -9.22
C ARG A 16 2.83 -3.89 -8.13
N ALA A 17 3.31 -3.63 -6.91
CA ALA A 17 2.49 -3.08 -5.84
C ALA A 17 1.94 -1.68 -6.21
N LEU A 18 2.77 -0.82 -6.82
CA LEU A 18 2.35 0.51 -7.27
C LEU A 18 1.36 0.46 -8.44
N GLU A 19 1.53 -0.48 -9.38
CA GLU A 19 0.54 -0.72 -10.44
C GLU A 19 -0.81 -1.10 -9.87
N LEU A 20 -0.85 -2.00 -8.88
CA LEU A 20 -2.06 -2.39 -8.17
C LEU A 20 -2.71 -1.20 -7.43
N ALA A 21 -1.90 -0.30 -6.85
CA ALA A 21 -2.40 0.94 -6.25
C ALA A 21 -3.01 1.87 -7.31
N TRP A 22 -2.38 1.99 -8.48
CA TRP A 22 -2.92 2.76 -9.60
C TRP A 22 -4.23 2.15 -10.14
N GLU A 23 -4.29 0.83 -10.31
CA GLU A 23 -5.53 0.12 -10.65
C GLU A 23 -6.65 0.43 -9.65
N ALA A 24 -6.35 0.45 -8.33
CA ALA A 24 -7.31 0.81 -7.30
C ALA A 24 -7.75 2.27 -7.42
N PHE A 25 -6.81 3.20 -7.68
CA PHE A 25 -7.12 4.62 -7.91
C PHE A 25 -8.07 4.81 -9.10
N CYS A 26 -7.80 4.13 -10.21
CA CYS A 26 -8.64 4.17 -11.42
C CYS A 26 -10.02 3.56 -11.18
N ALA A 27 -10.13 2.56 -10.31
CA ALA A 27 -11.40 1.97 -9.90
C ALA A 27 -12.17 2.82 -8.87
N GLY A 28 -11.63 3.98 -8.44
CA GLY A 28 -12.29 4.87 -7.46
C GLY A 28 -12.26 4.36 -6.02
N THR A 29 -11.40 3.38 -5.71
CA THR A 29 -11.18 2.89 -4.34
C THR A 29 -9.85 3.37 -3.78
N THR A 30 -9.61 3.16 -2.48
CA THR A 30 -8.36 3.58 -1.82
C THR A 30 -7.15 3.04 -2.58
N PRO A 31 -6.20 3.88 -3.04
CA PRO A 31 -5.12 3.47 -3.93
C PRO A 31 -4.01 2.74 -3.17
N VAL A 32 -4.30 1.54 -2.76
CA VAL A 32 -3.34 0.65 -2.08
C VAL A 32 -3.22 -0.65 -2.87
N GLY A 33 -1.98 -1.03 -3.12
CA GLY A 33 -1.59 -2.31 -3.69
C GLY A 33 -0.62 -3.03 -2.77
N ALA A 34 -0.70 -4.36 -2.74
CA ALA A 34 0.16 -5.19 -1.92
C ALA A 34 0.56 -6.46 -2.67
N VAL A 35 1.80 -6.90 -2.44
CA VAL A 35 2.33 -8.17 -2.94
C VAL A 35 3.05 -8.92 -1.83
N VAL A 36 2.98 -10.25 -1.86
CA VAL A 36 3.81 -11.10 -1.01
C VAL A 36 4.94 -11.65 -1.87
N VAL A 37 6.17 -11.47 -1.42
CA VAL A 37 7.36 -12.04 -2.05
C VAL A 37 7.95 -13.14 -1.19
N ASP A 38 8.46 -14.19 -1.82
CA ASP A 38 9.19 -15.27 -1.16
C ASP A 38 10.68 -14.91 -0.92
N ALA A 39 11.46 -15.86 -0.40
CA ALA A 39 12.89 -15.67 -0.14
C ALA A 39 13.72 -15.40 -1.40
N SER A 40 13.24 -15.77 -2.59
CA SER A 40 13.90 -15.49 -3.88
C SER A 40 13.55 -14.09 -4.42
N GLY A 41 12.57 -13.42 -3.82
CA GLY A 41 11.99 -12.18 -4.31
C GLY A 41 10.85 -12.37 -5.31
N ALA A 42 10.43 -13.61 -5.61
CA ALA A 42 9.30 -13.87 -6.49
C ALA A 42 7.96 -13.47 -5.84
N VAL A 43 7.07 -12.82 -6.59
CA VAL A 43 5.70 -12.53 -6.13
C VAL A 43 4.89 -13.83 -6.14
N VAL A 44 4.42 -14.23 -4.95
CA VAL A 44 3.61 -15.44 -4.75
C VAL A 44 2.12 -15.14 -4.49
N ALA A 45 1.80 -13.90 -4.10
CA ALA A 45 0.43 -13.43 -3.92
C ALA A 45 0.36 -11.92 -4.14
N GLN A 46 -0.80 -11.41 -4.56
CA GLN A 46 -0.97 -9.98 -4.81
C GLN A 46 -2.43 -9.55 -4.59
N GLY A 47 -2.63 -8.31 -4.21
CA GLY A 47 -3.95 -7.75 -4.01
C GLY A 47 -3.95 -6.23 -4.16
N ARG A 48 -5.09 -5.67 -4.55
CA ARG A 48 -5.36 -4.25 -4.43
C ARG A 48 -6.53 -3.99 -3.49
N CYS A 49 -6.64 -2.78 -3.00
CA CYS A 49 -7.85 -2.38 -2.28
C CYS A 49 -9.07 -2.48 -3.20
N ARG A 50 -10.16 -3.08 -2.68
CA ARG A 50 -11.43 -3.33 -3.39
C ARG A 50 -12.64 -2.93 -2.56
N ARG A 51 -12.46 -2.01 -1.60
CA ARG A 51 -13.54 -1.62 -0.67
C ARG A 51 -14.78 -1.09 -1.38
N HIS A 52 -14.61 -0.41 -2.50
CA HIS A 52 -15.70 0.19 -3.28
C HIS A 52 -15.97 -0.54 -4.60
N ASP A 53 -15.34 -1.69 -4.84
CA ASP A 53 -15.65 -2.50 -6.02
C ASP A 53 -17.05 -3.09 -5.89
N THR A 54 -17.83 -3.02 -6.97
CA THR A 54 -19.19 -3.56 -7.05
C THR A 54 -19.23 -4.99 -7.59
N ALA A 55 -18.16 -5.42 -8.27
CA ALA A 55 -18.07 -6.75 -8.85
C ALA A 55 -17.11 -7.64 -8.02
N PRO A 56 -17.49 -8.89 -7.75
CA PRO A 56 -16.61 -9.85 -7.09
C PRO A 56 -15.42 -10.18 -7.98
N THR A 57 -14.28 -10.49 -7.34
CA THR A 57 -13.08 -10.99 -8.02
C THR A 57 -12.72 -12.33 -7.37
N ALA A 58 -12.51 -13.36 -8.18
CA ALA A 58 -12.18 -14.69 -7.67
C ALA A 58 -10.95 -14.63 -6.74
N GLY A 59 -11.07 -15.24 -5.56
CA GLY A 59 -10.02 -15.31 -4.56
C GLY A 59 -9.73 -14.01 -3.81
N GLN A 60 -10.51 -12.93 -4.01
CA GLN A 60 -10.35 -11.67 -3.31
C GLN A 60 -11.66 -11.14 -2.74
N LEU A 61 -11.58 -10.45 -1.61
CA LEU A 61 -12.69 -9.69 -1.04
C LEU A 61 -12.95 -8.44 -1.89
N ALA A 62 -14.22 -8.09 -2.08
CA ALA A 62 -14.64 -6.86 -2.74
C ALA A 62 -15.91 -6.30 -2.09
N GLY A 63 -16.16 -4.99 -2.18
CA GLY A 63 -17.36 -4.34 -1.71
C GLY A 63 -17.56 -4.36 -0.20
N THR A 64 -16.50 -4.54 0.58
CA THR A 64 -16.56 -4.60 2.03
C THR A 64 -15.50 -3.70 2.68
N ALA A 65 -15.75 -3.27 3.93
CA ALA A 65 -14.82 -2.43 4.69
C ALA A 65 -13.44 -3.09 4.90
N VAL A 66 -13.36 -4.41 4.87
CA VAL A 66 -12.14 -5.18 5.10
C VAL A 66 -11.42 -5.61 3.82
N ALA A 67 -11.93 -5.25 2.65
CA ALA A 67 -11.33 -5.57 1.35
C ALA A 67 -10.07 -4.71 1.06
N HIS A 68 -9.12 -4.73 2.00
CA HIS A 68 -7.83 -4.05 1.87
C HIS A 68 -6.86 -4.84 0.99
N ALA A 69 -5.88 -4.17 0.41
CA ALA A 69 -4.90 -4.77 -0.49
C ALA A 69 -4.11 -5.89 0.19
N GLU A 70 -3.64 -5.64 1.40
CA GLU A 70 -2.86 -6.57 2.21
C GLU A 70 -3.66 -7.82 2.55
N VAL A 71 -4.92 -7.64 2.97
CA VAL A 71 -5.82 -8.77 3.27
C VAL A 71 -6.05 -9.60 2.02
N ASN A 72 -6.30 -8.96 0.88
CA ASN A 72 -6.49 -9.62 -0.41
C ASN A 72 -5.24 -10.39 -0.88
N ALA A 73 -4.04 -9.88 -0.61
CA ALA A 73 -2.80 -10.60 -0.90
C ALA A 73 -2.61 -11.80 0.07
N LEU A 74 -2.75 -11.57 1.38
CA LEU A 74 -2.52 -12.58 2.41
C LEU A 74 -3.54 -13.73 2.35
N ALA A 75 -4.79 -13.46 1.98
CA ALA A 75 -5.85 -14.46 1.86
C ALA A 75 -5.59 -15.54 0.80
N GLN A 76 -4.63 -15.33 -0.10
CA GLN A 76 -4.22 -16.31 -1.11
C GLN A 76 -3.19 -17.31 -0.58
N LEU A 77 -2.63 -17.06 0.61
CA LEU A 77 -1.65 -17.97 1.22
C LEU A 77 -2.38 -19.12 1.93
N PRO A 78 -1.94 -20.37 1.74
CA PRO A 78 -2.57 -21.52 2.39
C PRO A 78 -2.33 -21.50 3.91
N ALA A 79 -3.37 -21.76 4.70
CA ALA A 79 -3.29 -21.83 6.16
C ALA A 79 -2.47 -23.01 6.69
N SER A 80 -2.11 -23.97 5.83
CA SER A 80 -1.43 -25.22 6.21
C SER A 80 0.05 -25.07 6.56
N ARG A 81 0.65 -23.88 6.32
CA ARG A 81 2.07 -23.61 6.64
C ARG A 81 2.31 -22.18 7.07
N ALA A 82 3.47 -21.94 7.70
CA ALA A 82 3.98 -20.61 8.02
C ALA A 82 4.86 -20.05 6.90
N PHE A 83 5.04 -18.71 6.87
CA PHE A 83 5.78 -17.98 5.83
C PHE A 83 6.88 -17.07 6.42
N PRO A 84 7.78 -17.60 7.30
CA PRO A 84 8.77 -16.78 8.00
C PRO A 84 9.81 -16.12 7.07
N ASP A 85 10.00 -16.67 5.87
CA ASP A 85 10.93 -16.18 4.85
C ASP A 85 10.26 -15.26 3.80
N HIS A 86 8.95 -15.05 3.91
CA HIS A 86 8.21 -14.19 2.98
C HIS A 86 8.08 -12.77 3.55
N THR A 87 7.94 -11.81 2.64
CA THR A 87 7.73 -10.40 2.99
C THR A 87 6.50 -9.86 2.27
N LEU A 88 5.61 -9.23 3.02
CA LEU A 88 4.51 -8.43 2.49
C LEU A 88 5.05 -7.03 2.17
N LEU A 89 4.93 -6.62 0.90
CA LEU A 89 5.18 -5.25 0.45
C LEU A 89 3.82 -4.58 0.22
N THR A 90 3.59 -3.43 0.83
CA THR A 90 2.36 -2.63 0.65
C THR A 90 2.70 -1.19 0.34
N THR A 91 1.92 -0.53 -0.52
CA THR A 91 2.20 0.84 -0.94
C THR A 91 1.87 1.88 0.14
N LEU A 92 1.06 1.53 1.14
CA LEU A 92 0.73 2.39 2.27
C LEU A 92 1.05 1.68 3.58
N GLU A 93 1.41 2.43 4.61
CA GLU A 93 1.61 1.90 5.95
C GLU A 93 0.36 1.13 6.42
N PRO A 94 0.51 -0.13 6.87
CA PRO A 94 -0.64 -0.97 7.18
C PRO A 94 -1.38 -0.46 8.41
N CYS A 95 -2.71 -0.52 8.34
CA CYS A 95 -3.55 -0.30 9.51
C CYS A 95 -3.51 -1.50 10.48
N ALA A 96 -4.11 -1.35 11.67
CA ALA A 96 -4.11 -2.39 12.71
C ALA A 96 -4.66 -3.74 12.21
N MET A 97 -5.71 -3.73 11.37
CA MET A 97 -6.27 -4.96 10.78
C MET A 97 -5.25 -5.65 9.87
N CYS A 98 -4.62 -4.92 8.96
CA CYS A 98 -3.65 -5.48 8.00
C CYS A 98 -2.39 -5.98 8.68
N HIS A 99 -1.90 -5.24 9.69
CA HIS A 99 -0.78 -5.66 10.50
C HIS A 99 -1.11 -6.96 11.28
N GLY A 100 -2.29 -7.01 11.91
CA GLY A 100 -2.78 -8.23 12.57
C GLY A 100 -2.94 -9.40 11.60
N ALA A 101 -3.40 -9.16 10.37
CA ALA A 101 -3.49 -10.19 9.33
C ALA A 101 -2.12 -10.74 8.93
N ALA A 102 -1.09 -9.88 8.82
CA ALA A 102 0.29 -10.30 8.56
C ALA A 102 0.85 -11.17 9.69
N LEU A 103 0.56 -10.81 10.95
CA LEU A 103 0.88 -11.65 12.12
C LEU A 103 0.17 -13.00 12.05
N GLN A 104 -1.12 -13.04 11.70
CA GLN A 104 -1.88 -14.31 11.58
C GLN A 104 -1.35 -15.19 10.46
N ALA A 105 -1.04 -14.61 9.30
CA ALA A 105 -0.46 -15.34 8.17
C ALA A 105 0.98 -15.82 8.42
N THR A 106 1.58 -15.50 9.59
CA THR A 106 2.97 -15.85 9.91
C THR A 106 4.00 -15.36 8.89
N ILE A 107 3.76 -14.19 8.30
CA ILE A 107 4.73 -13.51 7.43
C ILE A 107 5.93 -13.06 8.26
N GLY A 108 7.14 -13.25 7.74
CA GLY A 108 8.37 -12.86 8.45
C GLY A 108 8.76 -11.39 8.31
N GLY A 109 8.31 -10.71 7.24
CA GLY A 109 8.58 -9.31 7.00
C GLY A 109 7.37 -8.54 6.46
N LEU A 110 7.32 -7.25 6.78
CA LEU A 110 6.35 -6.30 6.26
C LEU A 110 7.09 -5.01 5.91
N MET A 111 6.97 -4.57 4.67
CA MET A 111 7.56 -3.30 4.23
C MET A 111 6.48 -2.44 3.59
N TYR A 112 6.55 -1.12 3.83
CA TYR A 112 5.60 -0.18 3.25
C TYR A 112 6.31 1.00 2.57
N ALA A 113 5.68 1.51 1.49
CA ALA A 113 6.26 2.58 0.69
C ALA A 113 5.97 3.97 1.29
N ALA A 114 4.73 4.26 1.62
CA ALA A 114 4.31 5.55 2.17
C ALA A 114 3.83 5.43 3.61
N ALA A 115 4.13 6.42 4.44
CA ALA A 115 3.57 6.53 5.78
C ALA A 115 2.07 6.86 5.71
N ASP A 116 1.31 6.36 6.68
CA ASP A 116 -0.09 6.74 6.91
C ASP A 116 -0.22 7.45 8.26
N PRO A 117 -0.26 8.80 8.28
CA PRO A 117 -0.37 9.56 9.52
C PRO A 117 -1.68 9.35 10.28
N TYR A 118 -2.71 8.79 9.61
CA TYR A 118 -4.03 8.61 10.19
C TYR A 118 -4.23 7.21 10.82
N ALA A 119 -3.85 6.16 10.11
CA ALA A 119 -4.16 4.79 10.51
C ALA A 119 -2.94 3.85 10.56
N GLY A 120 -1.74 4.38 10.28
CA GLY A 120 -0.52 3.59 10.23
C GLY A 120 -0.12 2.99 11.57
N THR A 121 0.35 1.76 11.55
CA THR A 121 0.71 0.98 12.74
C THR A 121 2.13 0.39 12.66
N GLY A 122 2.95 0.89 11.76
CA GLY A 122 4.31 0.37 11.54
C GLY A 122 5.21 0.44 12.78
N ARG A 123 4.90 1.35 13.73
CA ARG A 123 5.63 1.53 15.00
C ARG A 123 4.90 0.96 16.22
N LEU A 124 3.72 0.35 16.05
CA LEU A 124 2.98 -0.20 17.18
C LEU A 124 3.57 -1.52 17.64
N ASP A 125 3.78 -1.65 18.92
CA ASP A 125 3.97 -2.93 19.58
C ASP A 125 2.59 -3.43 20.06
N PHE A 126 2.15 -4.57 19.50
CA PHE A 126 0.88 -5.17 19.91
C PHE A 126 0.93 -5.83 21.30
N GLY A 127 2.13 -5.98 21.90
CA GLY A 127 2.32 -6.45 23.28
C GLY A 127 1.78 -7.85 23.58
N THR A 128 1.20 -8.56 22.61
CA THR A 128 0.65 -9.89 22.82
C THR A 128 1.74 -10.97 22.73
N PRO A 129 1.62 -12.09 23.49
CA PRO A 129 2.56 -13.23 23.36
C PRO A 129 2.70 -13.72 21.91
N GLN A 130 1.61 -13.72 21.14
CA GLN A 130 1.63 -14.09 19.73
C GLN A 130 2.51 -13.13 18.90
N ALA A 131 2.34 -11.82 19.04
CA ALA A 131 3.12 -10.82 18.31
C ALA A 131 4.61 -10.93 18.65
N GLN A 132 4.92 -11.07 19.94
CA GLN A 132 6.28 -11.27 20.42
C GLN A 132 6.93 -12.56 19.91
N HIS A 133 6.18 -13.67 19.86
CA HIS A 133 6.66 -14.92 19.32
C HIS A 133 6.91 -14.87 17.82
N ARG A 134 6.03 -14.23 17.06
CA ARG A 134 6.11 -14.20 15.58
C ARG A 134 7.16 -13.24 15.03
N ARG A 135 7.57 -12.22 15.80
CA ARG A 135 8.67 -11.29 15.48
C ARG A 135 8.60 -10.74 14.05
N LEU A 136 7.43 -10.24 13.65
CA LEU A 136 7.25 -9.59 12.35
C LEU A 136 8.22 -8.39 12.23
N ARG A 137 9.11 -8.44 11.24
CA ARG A 137 10.02 -7.34 10.96
C ARG A 137 9.29 -6.30 10.10
N VAL A 138 9.16 -5.09 10.61
CA VAL A 138 8.50 -3.98 9.92
C VAL A 138 9.52 -2.96 9.47
N ALA A 139 9.43 -2.49 8.21
CA ALA A 139 10.30 -1.47 7.65
C ALA A 139 9.54 -0.54 6.71
N GLY A 140 9.89 0.73 6.74
CA GLY A 140 9.32 1.80 5.91
C GLY A 140 9.33 3.13 6.68
N PRO A 141 8.89 4.22 6.01
CA PRO A 141 8.56 4.30 4.59
C PRO A 141 9.80 4.22 3.69
N LEU A 142 9.60 3.99 2.37
CA LEU A 142 10.68 4.07 1.39
C LEU A 142 11.13 5.53 1.24
N PRO A 143 12.46 5.80 1.24
CA PRO A 143 12.99 7.14 1.14
C PRO A 143 13.20 7.61 -0.31
N ASP A 144 12.34 7.22 -1.23
CA ASP A 144 12.50 7.49 -2.66
C ASP A 144 11.17 7.81 -3.36
N GLU A 145 11.21 8.11 -4.67
CA GLU A 145 10.06 8.50 -5.48
C GLU A 145 8.87 7.52 -5.43
N ARG A 146 9.11 6.24 -5.09
CA ARG A 146 8.06 5.23 -4.94
C ARG A 146 7.19 5.52 -3.71
N GLY A 147 7.84 5.91 -2.61
CA GLY A 147 7.17 6.36 -1.40
C GLY A 147 6.34 7.62 -1.65
N ASP A 148 6.93 8.62 -2.31
CA ASP A 148 6.26 9.87 -2.62
C ASP A 148 5.07 9.68 -3.57
N LEU A 149 5.22 8.83 -4.60
CA LEU A 149 4.14 8.52 -5.53
C LEU A 149 2.98 7.80 -4.82
N ALA A 150 3.29 6.80 -3.98
CA ALA A 150 2.28 6.08 -3.21
C ALA A 150 1.52 7.03 -2.27
N ALA A 151 2.24 7.91 -1.56
CA ALA A 151 1.64 8.93 -0.69
C ALA A 151 0.78 9.90 -1.49
N LEU A 152 1.28 10.42 -2.62
CA LEU A 152 0.54 11.36 -3.47
C LEU A 152 -0.78 10.78 -3.98
N LEU A 153 -0.78 9.53 -4.45
CA LEU A 153 -1.99 8.85 -4.90
C LEU A 153 -3.00 8.71 -3.75
N HIS A 154 -2.54 8.29 -2.57
CA HIS A 154 -3.39 8.15 -1.38
C HIS A 154 -3.99 9.49 -0.94
N ILE A 155 -3.18 10.54 -0.85
CA ILE A 155 -3.62 11.89 -0.50
C ILE A 155 -4.62 12.42 -1.52
N ALA A 156 -4.29 12.34 -2.82
CA ALA A 156 -5.16 12.80 -3.89
C ALA A 156 -6.52 12.10 -3.92
N TRP A 157 -6.56 10.82 -3.53
CA TRP A 157 -7.82 10.08 -3.36
C TRP A 157 -8.56 10.54 -2.11
N SER A 158 -7.88 10.66 -0.98
CA SER A 158 -8.47 11.06 0.31
C SER A 158 -9.10 12.45 0.28
N LEU A 159 -8.48 13.41 -0.40
CA LEU A 159 -9.01 14.77 -0.57
C LEU A 159 -10.30 14.83 -1.41
N ARG A 160 -10.58 13.79 -2.21
CA ARG A 160 -11.82 13.69 -3.03
C ARG A 160 -12.87 12.79 -2.39
N SER A 161 -12.45 11.95 -1.47
CA SER A 161 -13.32 11.00 -0.77
C SER A 161 -14.03 11.70 0.41
N PRO A 162 -15.25 11.28 0.80
CA PRO A 162 -15.90 11.75 2.01
C PRO A 162 -15.24 11.18 3.29
N ALA A 163 -13.94 10.92 3.27
CA ALA A 163 -13.18 10.30 4.37
C ALA A 163 -13.14 11.12 5.68
N GLY A 164 -13.73 12.29 5.66
CA GLY A 164 -13.92 13.14 6.82
C GLY A 164 -12.73 14.06 7.14
N PRO A 165 -12.99 15.11 7.93
CA PRO A 165 -12.01 16.17 8.25
C PRO A 165 -10.79 15.64 9.04
N HIS A 166 -10.94 14.55 9.78
CA HIS A 166 -9.84 13.97 10.58
C HIS A 166 -8.73 13.38 9.71
N VAL A 167 -9.07 12.72 8.59
CA VAL A 167 -8.08 12.19 7.64
C VAL A 167 -7.30 13.33 7.01
N ALA A 168 -8.01 14.35 6.50
CA ALA A 168 -7.37 15.51 5.90
C ALA A 168 -6.43 16.23 6.89
N ALA A 169 -6.87 16.43 8.14
CA ALA A 169 -6.03 17.04 9.18
C ALA A 169 -4.76 16.22 9.47
N ALA A 170 -4.86 14.90 9.55
CA ALA A 170 -3.71 14.02 9.75
C ALA A 170 -2.72 14.08 8.58
N LEU A 171 -3.22 14.11 7.32
CA LEU A 171 -2.39 14.24 6.13
C LEU A 171 -1.66 15.58 6.09
N HIS A 172 -2.35 16.69 6.37
CA HIS A 172 -1.71 18.02 6.45
C HIS A 172 -0.64 18.09 7.54
N ALA A 173 -0.87 17.46 8.69
CA ALA A 173 0.09 17.45 9.79
C ALA A 173 1.30 16.54 9.51
N GLY A 174 1.07 15.35 8.96
CA GLY A 174 2.09 14.31 8.79
C GLY A 174 2.86 14.39 7.47
N LEU A 175 2.21 14.86 6.39
CA LEU A 175 2.77 14.92 5.03
C LEU A 175 2.46 16.25 4.33
N PRO A 176 2.86 17.41 4.93
CA PRO A 176 2.40 18.72 4.48
C PRO A 176 2.83 19.07 3.04
N GLU A 177 4.03 18.71 2.62
CA GLU A 177 4.54 19.00 1.26
C GLU A 177 3.76 18.23 0.20
N LEU A 178 3.61 16.92 0.37
CA LEU A 178 2.86 16.08 -0.56
C LEU A 178 1.36 16.40 -0.56
N THR A 179 0.82 16.84 0.58
CA THR A 179 -0.58 17.27 0.65
C THR A 179 -0.79 18.55 -0.15
N ARG A 180 0.08 19.56 0.01
CA ARG A 180 0.04 20.76 -0.83
C ARG A 180 0.22 20.45 -2.32
N LEU A 181 1.09 19.50 -2.67
CA LEU A 181 1.27 19.04 -4.04
C LEU A 181 -0.02 18.41 -4.59
N ALA A 182 -0.66 17.51 -3.83
CA ALA A 182 -1.92 16.86 -4.24
C ALA A 182 -3.08 17.86 -4.40
N GLU A 183 -3.07 18.96 -3.66
CA GLU A 183 -4.08 20.04 -3.76
C GLU A 183 -3.91 20.92 -5.02
N ARG A 184 -2.73 20.95 -5.64
CA ARG A 184 -2.52 21.76 -6.86
C ARG A 184 -3.50 21.34 -7.95
N LEU A 185 -4.13 22.33 -8.56
CA LEU A 185 -5.09 22.10 -9.64
C LEU A 185 -4.47 21.32 -10.82
N SER A 186 -3.20 21.61 -11.16
CA SER A 186 -2.45 20.91 -12.20
C SER A 186 -2.34 19.40 -11.93
N VAL A 187 -1.97 19.01 -10.71
CA VAL A 187 -1.87 17.59 -10.31
C VAL A 187 -3.25 16.92 -10.31
N ARG A 188 -4.28 17.60 -9.81
CA ARG A 188 -5.66 17.09 -9.80
C ARG A 188 -6.19 16.86 -11.22
N LEU A 189 -5.96 17.80 -12.14
CA LEU A 189 -6.36 17.66 -13.54
C LEU A 189 -5.54 16.59 -14.27
N LEU A 190 -4.24 16.48 -13.99
CA LEU A 190 -3.38 15.44 -14.52
C LEU A 190 -3.91 14.04 -14.14
N LEU A 191 -4.15 13.81 -12.86
CA LEU A 191 -4.63 12.51 -12.37
C LEU A 191 -6.04 12.19 -12.92
N ALA A 192 -6.96 13.17 -12.94
CA ALA A 192 -8.29 12.97 -13.51
C ALA A 192 -8.23 12.65 -15.01
N GLY A 193 -7.40 13.36 -15.76
CA GLY A 193 -7.17 13.10 -17.18
C GLY A 193 -6.51 11.73 -17.42
N ALA A 194 -5.56 11.33 -16.60
CA ALA A 194 -4.91 10.03 -16.67
C ALA A 194 -5.92 8.88 -16.47
N VAL A 195 -6.82 9.01 -15.48
CA VAL A 195 -7.91 8.04 -15.26
C VAL A 195 -8.84 7.98 -16.48
N ALA A 196 -9.27 9.14 -17.00
CA ALA A 196 -10.21 9.23 -18.12
C ALA A 196 -9.67 8.54 -19.39
N ARG A 197 -8.36 8.70 -19.69
CA ARG A 197 -7.72 8.07 -20.86
C ARG A 197 -7.12 6.70 -20.58
N ARG A 198 -7.31 6.14 -19.39
CA ARG A 198 -6.74 4.85 -18.97
C ARG A 198 -5.21 4.78 -19.09
N ALA A 199 -4.54 5.87 -18.68
CA ALA A 199 -3.08 5.95 -18.72
C ALA A 199 -2.43 4.86 -17.83
N SER A 200 -1.26 4.40 -18.23
CA SER A 200 -0.41 3.53 -17.41
C SER A 200 0.20 4.30 -16.23
N LEU A 201 0.61 3.58 -15.18
CA LEU A 201 1.34 4.18 -14.07
C LEU A 201 2.64 4.84 -14.54
N ALA A 202 3.33 4.26 -15.53
CA ALA A 202 4.56 4.81 -16.09
C ALA A 202 4.36 6.20 -16.72
N GLU A 203 3.24 6.40 -17.43
CA GLU A 203 2.87 7.71 -18.01
C GLU A 203 2.59 8.73 -16.91
N VAL A 204 1.85 8.34 -15.85
CA VAL A 204 1.56 9.20 -14.69
C VAL A 204 2.85 9.58 -13.97
N ARG A 205 3.72 8.61 -13.69
CA ARG A 205 5.02 8.86 -13.06
C ARG A 205 5.88 9.81 -13.89
N SER A 206 5.94 9.62 -15.21
CA SER A 206 6.69 10.50 -16.11
C SER A 206 6.17 11.92 -16.07
N ALA A 207 4.85 12.13 -16.03
CA ALA A 207 4.22 13.42 -15.95
C ALA A 207 4.41 14.15 -14.61
N LEU A 208 4.55 13.37 -13.51
CA LEU A 208 4.78 13.90 -12.15
C LEU A 208 6.26 14.05 -11.77
N ARG A 209 7.19 13.63 -12.63
CA ARG A 209 8.63 13.53 -12.32
C ARG A 209 9.24 14.85 -11.83
N SER A 210 8.77 15.99 -12.32
CA SER A 210 9.25 17.31 -11.88
C SER A 210 8.68 17.74 -10.53
N ASP A 211 7.55 17.16 -10.12
CA ASP A 211 6.82 17.53 -8.91
C ASP A 211 7.21 16.64 -7.72
N LEU A 212 7.74 15.42 -7.97
CA LEU A 212 8.15 14.43 -6.97
C LEU A 212 9.65 14.47 -6.62
N ARG A 213 10.35 15.59 -6.89
CA ARG A 213 11.78 15.78 -6.56
C ARG A 213 11.95 16.62 -5.31
#